data_1db1ca714741859d45517be70350df61
#
_entry.id   1db1ca714741859d45517be70350df61
#
_cell.length_a   1.000
_cell.length_b   1.000
_cell.length_c   1.000
_cell.angle_alpha   90.00
_cell.angle_beta   90.00
_cell.angle_gamma   90.00
#
_symmetry.space_group_name_H-M   'P 1'
#
loop_
_entity.id
_entity.type
_entity.pdbx_description
1 polymer ?
#
loop_
_entity_poly.entity_id
_entity_poly.type
_entity_poly.pdbx_seq_one_letter_code
_entity_poly.pdbx_strand_id
1 'polypeptide(L)'
;MVKAAAKSRKSRILIADDNAPNVELLEAFLTDVECEIAVAVDGRDTLEKVTAFKPDLILLDVMMPKMSGFEVCRKLKQDAATKDIMILMVTALNELGDIERAVEAGTDGFLSKPVNKLDMLKHIEVMLRLRHVTDELERLRRYIQEMEDGSGPEGDGPKEPKK
;
A
#
# COMPACT_ATOMS: atom_id res chain seq x y z
N MET A 1 21.71 1.38 14.28
CA MET A 1 21.19 1.07 13.78
C MET A 1 20.57 1.28 12.50
N VAL A 2 19.97 0.39 12.16
CA VAL A 2 19.55 0.42 10.88
C VAL A 2 18.51 1.36 10.55
N LYS A 3 17.89 1.91 11.54
CA LYS A 3 16.85 2.71 11.26
C LYS A 3 17.17 3.95 10.59
N ALA A 4 18.32 4.41 10.69
CA ALA A 4 18.66 5.61 10.01
C ALA A 4 18.51 5.45 8.52
N ALA A 5 18.94 4.34 8.03
CA ALA A 5 18.84 4.16 6.63
C ALA A 5 17.43 3.99 6.19
N ALA A 6 16.61 3.53 7.06
CA ALA A 6 15.27 3.27 6.66
C ALA A 6 14.42 4.47 6.51
N LYS A 7 14.92 5.66 6.87
CA LYS A 7 14.09 6.77 6.77
C LYS A 7 14.33 7.54 5.58
N SER A 8 14.50 6.97 4.46
CA SER A 8 14.86 7.68 3.29
C SER A 8 13.74 8.58 2.79
N ARG A 9 12.53 8.25 3.01
CA ARG A 9 11.45 9.08 2.50
C ARG A 9 10.22 8.91 3.36
N LYS A 10 9.32 9.87 3.23
CA LYS A 10 8.06 9.78 3.92
C LYS A 10 7.19 8.72 3.27
N SER A 11 6.28 8.17 4.03
CA SER A 11 5.31 7.26 3.49
C SER A 11 4.40 7.99 2.51
N ARG A 12 3.93 7.32 1.50
CA ARG A 12 3.04 7.89 0.49
C ARG A 12 1.70 7.23 0.59
N ILE A 13 0.66 8.05 0.75
CA ILE A 13 -0.71 7.56 0.89
C ILE A 13 -1.56 8.13 -0.23
N LEU A 14 -2.23 7.26 -0.95
CA LEU A 14 -3.12 7.67 -2.02
C LEU A 14 -4.55 7.56 -1.51
N ILE A 15 -5.32 8.63 -1.64
CA ILE A 15 -6.74 8.60 -1.27
C ILE A 15 -7.53 8.50 -2.55
N ALA A 16 -8.28 7.41 -2.71
CA ALA A 16 -9.09 7.16 -3.89
C ALA A 16 -10.56 7.24 -3.51
N ASP A 17 -11.20 8.35 -3.82
CA ASP A 17 -12.59 8.59 -3.46
C ASP A 17 -13.10 9.73 -4.35
N ASP A 18 -14.29 9.58 -4.92
CA ASP A 18 -14.83 10.58 -5.81
C ASP A 18 -15.60 11.68 -5.09
N ASN A 19 -15.71 11.60 -3.77
CA ASN A 19 -16.48 12.58 -3.00
C ASN A 19 -15.52 13.55 -2.33
N ALA A 20 -15.51 14.79 -2.78
CA ALA A 20 -14.56 15.78 -2.27
C ALA A 20 -14.64 15.99 -0.76
N PRO A 21 -15.82 16.08 -0.14
CA PRO A 21 -15.87 16.22 1.31
C PRO A 21 -15.23 15.03 2.04
N ASN A 22 -15.38 13.82 1.52
CA ASN A 22 -14.74 12.67 2.14
C ASN A 22 -13.23 12.78 2.03
N VAL A 23 -12.74 13.23 0.87
CA VAL A 23 -11.30 13.39 0.67
C VAL A 23 -10.77 14.42 1.66
N GLU A 24 -11.47 15.54 1.82
CA GLU A 24 -11.02 16.57 2.74
C GLU A 24 -10.97 16.06 4.17
N LEU A 25 -11.97 15.26 4.55
CA LEU A 25 -12.00 14.71 5.89
C LEU A 25 -10.80 13.78 6.12
N LEU A 26 -10.52 12.91 5.16
CA LEU A 26 -9.41 11.99 5.30
C LEU A 26 -8.08 12.73 5.30
N GLU A 27 -7.96 13.77 4.48
CA GLU A 27 -6.75 14.58 4.49
C GLU A 27 -6.56 15.25 5.85
N ALA A 28 -7.65 15.74 6.44
CA ALA A 28 -7.56 16.37 7.75
C ALA A 28 -7.13 15.37 8.82
N PHE A 29 -7.64 14.14 8.74
CA PHE A 29 -7.24 13.11 9.69
C PHE A 29 -5.76 12.75 9.53
N LEU A 30 -5.22 12.89 8.32
CA LEU A 30 -3.84 12.50 8.07
C LEU A 30 -2.84 13.58 8.43
N THR A 31 -3.28 14.75 8.88
CA THR A 31 -2.33 15.80 9.24
C THR A 31 -1.39 15.37 10.37
N ASP A 32 -1.81 14.38 11.16
CA ASP A 32 -0.95 13.91 12.25
C ASP A 32 0.02 12.81 11.79
N VAL A 33 0.00 12.46 10.52
CA VAL A 33 0.86 11.42 10.00
C VAL A 33 1.89 12.06 9.08
N GLU A 34 3.15 11.69 9.24
CA GLU A 34 4.17 12.22 8.37
C GLU A 34 4.11 11.48 7.06
N CYS A 35 3.45 12.04 6.07
CA CYS A 35 3.26 11.36 4.80
C CYS A 35 3.03 12.35 3.67
N GLU A 36 3.23 11.87 2.45
CA GLU A 36 2.84 12.58 1.25
C GLU A 36 1.50 12.03 0.80
N ILE A 37 0.63 12.87 0.32
CA ILE A 37 -0.72 12.46 -0.07
C ILE A 37 -0.98 12.82 -1.52
N ALA A 38 -1.58 11.88 -2.24
CA ALA A 38 -2.11 12.15 -3.56
C ALA A 38 -3.58 11.71 -3.55
N VAL A 39 -4.37 12.23 -4.47
CA VAL A 39 -5.80 11.96 -4.51
C VAL A 39 -6.18 11.49 -5.90
N ALA A 40 -6.98 10.44 -5.97
CA ALA A 40 -7.56 9.93 -7.21
C ALA A 40 -9.07 9.99 -7.09
N VAL A 41 -9.75 10.32 -8.18
CA VAL A 41 -11.18 10.58 -8.14
C VAL A 41 -12.04 9.47 -8.72
N ASP A 42 -11.44 8.48 -9.34
CA ASP A 42 -12.19 7.32 -9.82
C ASP A 42 -11.21 6.16 -9.94
N GLY A 43 -11.73 5.00 -10.35
CA GLY A 43 -10.91 3.80 -10.38
C GLY A 43 -9.78 3.87 -11.39
N ARG A 44 -10.07 4.45 -12.57
CA ARG A 44 -9.03 4.56 -13.58
C ARG A 44 -7.94 5.52 -13.14
N ASP A 45 -8.34 6.65 -12.56
CA ASP A 45 -7.40 7.63 -12.05
C ASP A 45 -6.54 7.01 -10.96
N THR A 46 -7.13 6.12 -10.16
CA THR A 46 -6.40 5.44 -9.10
C THR A 46 -5.26 4.61 -9.69
N LEU A 47 -5.55 3.85 -10.73
CA LEU A 47 -4.52 3.01 -11.32
C LEU A 47 -3.40 3.86 -11.95
N GLU A 48 -3.76 5.00 -12.54
CA GLU A 48 -2.76 5.89 -13.10
C GLU A 48 -1.90 6.50 -12.01
N LYS A 49 -2.52 6.92 -10.90
CA LYS A 49 -1.76 7.52 -9.82
C LYS A 49 -0.89 6.52 -9.10
N VAL A 50 -1.29 5.26 -9.05
CA VAL A 50 -0.45 4.23 -8.45
C VAL A 50 0.88 4.15 -9.19
N THR A 51 0.84 4.20 -10.52
CA THR A 51 2.07 4.12 -11.29
C THR A 51 2.94 5.37 -11.10
N ALA A 52 2.32 6.53 -11.08
CA ALA A 52 3.07 7.78 -10.99
C ALA A 52 3.54 8.10 -9.58
N PHE A 53 2.69 7.89 -8.60
CA PHE A 53 2.97 8.28 -7.23
C PHE A 53 3.65 7.19 -6.42
N LYS A 54 3.40 5.94 -6.77
CA LYS A 54 3.95 4.76 -6.09
C LYS A 54 3.66 4.81 -4.60
N PRO A 55 2.38 4.70 -4.24
CA PRO A 55 2.01 4.80 -2.84
C PRO A 55 2.42 3.57 -2.05
N ASP A 56 2.55 3.74 -0.75
CA ASP A 56 2.77 2.63 0.16
C ASP A 56 1.43 2.09 0.65
N LEU A 57 0.42 2.95 0.69
CA LEU A 57 -0.90 2.58 1.18
C LEU A 57 -1.96 3.36 0.41
N ILE A 58 -3.08 2.71 0.13
CA ILE A 58 -4.20 3.34 -0.55
C ILE A 58 -5.42 3.27 0.35
N LEU A 59 -6.06 4.43 0.58
CA LEU A 59 -7.37 4.48 1.21
C LEU A 59 -8.36 4.46 0.07
N LEU A 60 -9.07 3.36 -0.10
CA LEU A 60 -9.79 3.08 -1.32
C LEU A 60 -11.29 2.95 -1.09
N ASP A 61 -12.07 3.82 -1.72
CA ASP A 61 -13.53 3.71 -1.64
C ASP A 61 -13.99 2.68 -2.67
N VAL A 62 -15.02 1.94 -2.33
CA VAL A 62 -15.56 0.95 -3.23
C VAL A 62 -16.45 1.59 -4.29
N MET A 63 -17.25 2.59 -3.89
CA MET A 63 -18.24 3.17 -4.80
C MET A 63 -17.64 4.31 -5.58
N MET A 64 -16.99 4.01 -6.68
CA MET A 64 -16.42 5.03 -7.54
C MET A 64 -16.88 4.81 -8.97
N PRO A 65 -16.92 5.90 -9.77
CA PRO A 65 -17.30 5.73 -11.17
C PRO A 65 -16.18 5.04 -11.96
N LYS A 66 -16.55 4.53 -13.10
CA LYS A 66 -15.67 3.90 -14.07
C LYS A 66 -15.14 2.54 -13.64
N MET A 67 -14.73 2.37 -12.43
CA MET A 67 -14.21 1.10 -11.98
C MET A 67 -14.36 1.07 -10.47
N SER A 68 -15.00 0.05 -9.93
CA SER A 68 -15.24 -0.02 -8.49
C SER A 68 -13.94 -0.26 -7.73
N GLY A 69 -13.95 0.04 -6.45
CA GLY A 69 -12.80 -0.23 -5.60
C GLY A 69 -12.46 -1.70 -5.53
N PHE A 70 -13.46 -2.59 -5.63
CA PHE A 70 -13.18 -4.03 -5.64
C PHE A 70 -12.33 -4.38 -6.86
N GLU A 71 -12.66 -3.83 -8.02
CA GLU A 71 -11.90 -4.11 -9.22
C GLU A 71 -10.49 -3.53 -9.14
N VAL A 72 -10.36 -2.31 -8.61
CA VAL A 72 -9.06 -1.68 -8.47
C VAL A 72 -8.18 -2.53 -7.57
N CYS A 73 -8.73 -2.97 -6.43
CA CYS A 73 -7.98 -3.78 -5.48
C CYS A 73 -7.52 -5.08 -6.13
N ARG A 74 -8.43 -5.75 -6.84
CA ARG A 74 -8.08 -7.02 -7.47
C ARG A 74 -6.96 -6.84 -8.50
N LYS A 75 -7.05 -5.79 -9.31
CA LYS A 75 -6.02 -5.56 -10.31
C LYS A 75 -4.68 -5.29 -9.67
N LEU A 76 -4.66 -4.49 -8.61
CA LEU A 76 -3.39 -4.17 -7.95
C LEU A 76 -2.79 -5.39 -7.28
N LYS A 77 -3.64 -6.23 -6.68
CA LYS A 77 -3.12 -7.38 -5.96
C LYS A 77 -2.69 -8.52 -6.89
N GLN A 78 -3.14 -8.49 -8.13
CA GLN A 78 -2.75 -9.51 -9.08
C GLN A 78 -1.48 -9.15 -9.84
N ASP A 79 -1.02 -7.91 -9.74
CA ASP A 79 0.15 -7.44 -10.46
C ASP A 79 1.36 -7.50 -9.54
N ALA A 80 2.41 -8.17 -9.97
CA ALA A 80 3.60 -8.32 -9.15
C ALA A 80 4.21 -6.97 -8.76
N ALA A 81 4.03 -5.95 -9.60
CA ALA A 81 4.62 -4.65 -9.32
C ALA A 81 3.86 -3.89 -8.23
N THR A 82 2.61 -4.23 -7.95
CA THR A 82 1.78 -3.47 -7.02
C THR A 82 1.18 -4.29 -5.91
N LYS A 83 1.38 -5.60 -5.92
CA LYS A 83 0.69 -6.45 -4.96
C LYS A 83 1.05 -6.17 -3.51
N ASP A 84 2.21 -5.56 -3.28
CA ASP A 84 2.63 -5.30 -1.91
C ASP A 84 2.16 -3.95 -1.37
N ILE A 85 1.47 -3.16 -2.18
CA ILE A 85 0.89 -1.92 -1.69
C ILE A 85 -0.24 -2.29 -0.74
N MET A 86 -0.27 -1.66 0.43
CA MET A 86 -1.32 -1.95 1.40
C MET A 86 -2.60 -1.24 0.99
N ILE A 87 -3.71 -1.94 1.01
CA ILE A 87 -4.99 -1.38 0.61
C ILE A 87 -5.97 -1.45 1.77
N LEU A 88 -6.47 -0.29 2.18
CA LEU A 88 -7.46 -0.18 3.23
C LEU A 88 -8.73 0.35 2.58
N MET A 89 -9.75 -0.47 2.49
CA MET A 89 -11.01 -0.04 1.92
C MET A 89 -11.77 0.79 2.93
N VAL A 90 -12.29 1.94 2.49
CA VAL A 90 -12.99 2.86 3.37
C VAL A 90 -14.32 3.18 2.69
N THR A 91 -15.39 2.54 3.10
CA THR A 91 -16.62 2.63 2.35
C THR A 91 -17.84 2.52 3.26
N ALA A 92 -18.98 2.97 2.74
CA ALA A 92 -20.23 2.86 3.47
C ALA A 92 -20.81 1.45 3.42
N LEU A 93 -20.28 0.58 2.57
CA LEU A 93 -20.77 -0.77 2.47
C LEU A 93 -20.37 -1.54 3.71
N ASN A 94 -21.34 -2.17 4.34
CA ASN A 94 -21.04 -2.90 5.57
C ASN A 94 -21.80 -4.19 5.71
N GLU A 95 -22.35 -4.71 4.61
CA GLU A 95 -23.02 -5.97 4.67
C GLU A 95 -22.00 -7.10 4.57
N LEU A 96 -22.39 -8.27 5.04
CA LEU A 96 -21.47 -9.40 5.03
C LEU A 96 -20.96 -9.71 3.64
N GLY A 97 -21.83 -9.63 2.65
CA GLY A 97 -21.41 -9.91 1.28
C GLY A 97 -20.37 -8.94 0.76
N ASP A 98 -20.44 -7.67 1.22
CA ASP A 98 -19.48 -6.68 0.82
C ASP A 98 -18.12 -6.98 1.43
N ILE A 99 -18.11 -7.43 2.67
CA ILE A 99 -16.87 -7.79 3.34
C ILE A 99 -16.22 -8.97 2.62
N GLU A 100 -17.06 -9.95 2.22
CA GLU A 100 -16.54 -11.10 1.51
C GLU A 100 -15.94 -10.69 0.18
N ARG A 101 -16.57 -9.75 -0.53
CA ARG A 101 -16.04 -9.28 -1.79
C ARG A 101 -14.71 -8.55 -1.60
N ALA A 102 -14.58 -7.81 -0.51
CA ALA A 102 -13.33 -7.12 -0.21
C ALA A 102 -12.22 -8.11 0.04
N VAL A 103 -12.52 -9.16 0.81
CA VAL A 103 -11.53 -10.18 1.11
C VAL A 103 -11.12 -10.91 -0.17
N GLU A 104 -12.09 -11.23 -1.03
CA GLU A 104 -11.78 -11.92 -2.28
C GLU A 104 -10.97 -11.04 -3.20
N ALA A 105 -11.14 -9.72 -3.12
CA ALA A 105 -10.35 -8.80 -3.93
C ALA A 105 -8.93 -8.65 -3.41
N GLY A 106 -8.67 -9.13 -2.19
CA GLY A 106 -7.31 -9.10 -1.64
C GLY A 106 -7.00 -7.88 -0.79
N THR A 107 -8.03 -7.22 -0.25
CA THR A 107 -7.79 -6.05 0.58
C THR A 107 -7.03 -6.41 1.84
N ASP A 108 -6.25 -5.47 2.35
CA ASP A 108 -5.50 -5.70 3.57
C ASP A 108 -6.28 -5.22 4.79
N GLY A 109 -7.31 -4.40 4.62
CA GLY A 109 -8.12 -3.94 5.71
C GLY A 109 -9.40 -3.31 5.21
N PHE A 110 -10.32 -3.02 6.14
CA PHE A 110 -11.63 -2.53 5.78
C PHE A 110 -12.13 -1.62 6.90
N LEU A 111 -12.57 -0.42 6.55
CA LEU A 111 -13.18 0.49 7.50
C LEU A 111 -14.52 0.93 6.98
N SER A 112 -15.53 0.99 7.84
CA SER A 112 -16.84 1.45 7.45
C SER A 112 -16.95 2.94 7.66
N LYS A 113 -17.66 3.63 6.80
CA LYS A 113 -17.99 5.03 6.99
C LYS A 113 -19.19 5.11 7.94
N PRO A 114 -19.27 6.13 8.78
CA PRO A 114 -18.35 7.26 8.88
C PRO A 114 -17.06 6.84 9.59
N VAL A 115 -15.96 7.39 9.13
CA VAL A 115 -14.66 6.96 9.59
C VAL A 115 -14.33 7.58 10.95
N ASN A 116 -13.85 6.75 11.86
CA ASN A 116 -13.38 7.23 13.15
C ASN A 116 -11.90 7.51 13.02
N LYS A 117 -11.48 8.71 13.40
CA LYS A 117 -10.10 9.14 13.19
C LYS A 117 -9.09 8.21 13.87
N LEU A 118 -9.33 7.88 15.14
CA LEU A 118 -8.36 7.05 15.86
C LEU A 118 -8.28 5.66 15.28
N ASP A 119 -9.41 5.11 14.86
CA ASP A 119 -9.45 3.79 14.28
C ASP A 119 -8.68 3.78 12.96
N MET A 120 -8.90 4.81 12.12
CA MET A 120 -8.21 4.90 10.85
C MET A 120 -6.71 5.03 11.06
N LEU A 121 -6.30 5.89 11.98
CA LEU A 121 -4.87 6.11 12.21
C LEU A 121 -4.20 4.85 12.72
N LYS A 122 -4.91 4.05 13.53
CA LYS A 122 -4.33 2.82 14.02
C LYS A 122 -4.13 1.83 12.88
N HIS A 123 -5.11 1.72 11.98
CA HIS A 123 -4.97 0.83 10.83
C HIS A 123 -3.80 1.27 9.96
N ILE A 124 -3.68 2.58 9.72
CA ILE A 124 -2.62 3.09 8.86
C ILE A 124 -1.26 2.82 9.49
N GLU A 125 -1.13 3.03 10.78
CA GLU A 125 0.13 2.81 11.44
C GLU A 125 0.58 1.36 11.31
N VAL A 126 -0.34 0.43 11.56
CA VAL A 126 -0.01 -0.99 11.47
C VAL A 126 0.31 -1.38 10.03
N MET A 127 -0.47 -0.89 9.08
CA MET A 127 -0.28 -1.26 7.68
C MET A 127 1.04 -0.72 7.14
N LEU A 128 1.40 0.50 7.47
CA LEU A 128 2.66 1.06 7.01
C LEU A 128 3.84 0.30 7.64
N ARG A 129 3.68 -0.14 8.88
CA ARG A 129 4.73 -0.92 9.51
C ARG A 129 4.90 -2.26 8.79
N LEU A 130 3.78 -2.89 8.44
CA LEU A 130 3.84 -4.16 7.73
C LEU A 130 4.41 -3.98 6.33
N ARG A 131 4.10 -2.87 5.68
CA ARG A 131 4.64 -2.58 4.36
C ARG A 131 6.16 -2.49 4.43
N HIS A 132 6.68 -1.79 5.44
CA HIS A 132 8.13 -1.66 5.59
C HIS A 132 8.80 -3.00 5.87
N VAL A 133 8.17 -3.84 6.68
CA VAL A 133 8.73 -5.15 6.96
C VAL A 133 8.78 -5.97 5.68
N THR A 134 7.74 -5.90 4.87
CA THR A 134 7.71 -6.63 3.62
C THR A 134 8.83 -6.17 2.70
N ASP A 135 9.06 -4.86 2.61
CA ASP A 135 10.14 -4.34 1.79
C ASP A 135 11.49 -4.84 2.27
N GLU A 136 11.69 -4.88 3.58
CA GLU A 136 12.96 -5.35 4.12
C GLU A 136 13.18 -6.82 3.84
N LEU A 137 12.11 -7.62 3.96
CA LEU A 137 12.22 -9.04 3.67
C LEU A 137 12.53 -9.29 2.20
N GLU A 138 11.93 -8.51 1.32
CA GLU A 138 12.19 -8.65 -0.09
C GLU A 138 13.64 -8.31 -0.42
N ARG A 139 14.15 -7.24 0.17
CA ARG A 139 15.53 -6.86 -0.06
C ARG A 139 16.48 -7.92 0.45
N LEU A 140 16.19 -8.48 1.62
CA LEU A 140 17.04 -9.49 2.20
C LEU A 140 17.00 -10.76 1.36
N ARG A 141 15.80 -11.15 0.91
CA ARG A 141 15.66 -12.34 0.10
C ARG A 141 16.44 -12.19 -1.20
N ARG A 142 16.38 -11.01 -1.82
CA ARG A 142 17.09 -10.77 -3.07
C ARG A 142 18.60 -10.83 -2.85
N TYR A 143 19.07 -10.27 -1.76
CA TYR A 143 20.48 -10.30 -1.43
C TYR A 143 20.96 -11.73 -1.27
N ILE A 144 20.21 -12.55 -0.53
CA ILE A 144 20.59 -13.94 -0.33
C ILE A 144 20.62 -14.69 -1.65
N GLN A 145 19.64 -14.43 -2.51
CA GLN A 145 19.58 -15.11 -3.78
C GLN A 145 20.80 -14.77 -4.65
N GLU A 146 21.15 -13.49 -4.67
CA GLU A 146 22.32 -13.09 -5.46
C GLU A 146 23.60 -13.70 -4.92
N MET A 147 23.71 -13.81 -3.61
CA MET A 147 24.89 -14.42 -3.04
C MET A 147 24.96 -15.91 -3.37
N GLU A 148 23.83 -16.58 -3.35
CA GLU A 148 23.82 -18.00 -3.66
C GLU A 148 24.11 -18.26 -5.12
N ASP A 149 23.67 -17.37 -6.00
CA ASP A 149 23.92 -17.55 -7.42
C ASP A 149 25.30 -17.10 -7.82
N GLY A 150 26.03 -16.47 -6.94
CA GLY A 150 27.33 -15.98 -7.29
C GLY A 150 27.32 -14.80 -8.20
N SER A 151 26.17 -14.12 -8.30
CA SER A 151 26.09 -12.99 -9.17
C SER A 151 25.88 -11.72 -8.41
N GLY A 152 26.48 -11.57 -7.30
CA GLY A 152 26.36 -10.37 -6.53
C GLY A 152 26.97 -9.19 -7.25
N PRO A 153 26.70 -8.02 -6.79
CA PRO A 153 27.15 -6.83 -7.44
C PRO A 153 28.63 -6.77 -7.59
N GLU A 154 29.30 -7.32 -6.70
CA GLU A 154 30.66 -7.27 -6.82
C GLU A 154 31.19 -8.35 -7.49
N GLY A 155 30.58 -9.23 -7.87
CA GLY A 155 31.05 -10.28 -8.57
C GLY A 155 32.49 -10.69 -8.46
N ASP A 156 33.28 -9.81 -8.05
CA ASP A 156 34.64 -10.18 -8.00
C ASP A 156 35.19 -10.24 -6.65
N GLY A 157 34.40 -10.39 -5.68
CA GLY A 157 34.95 -10.61 -4.37
C GLY A 157 35.73 -11.88 -4.39
N PRO A 158 36.56 -12.07 -3.42
CA PRO A 158 37.39 -13.25 -3.35
C PRO A 158 36.51 -14.46 -3.25
N LYS A 159 36.70 -15.37 -4.16
CA LYS A 159 35.93 -16.54 -4.10
C LYS A 159 36.42 -17.44 -3.05
N GLU A 160 35.52 -18.04 -2.32
CA GLU A 160 35.95 -18.93 -1.31
C GLU A 160 36.51 -20.15 -1.92
N PRO A 161 37.54 -20.68 -1.40
CA PRO A 161 38.11 -21.87 -1.94
C PRO A 161 37.17 -23.01 -1.75
N LYS A 162 37.01 -23.78 -2.79
CA LYS A 162 36.14 -24.89 -2.65
C LYS A 162 36.78 -25.94 -1.86
N LYS A 163 36.05 -26.59 -1.03
CA LYS A 163 36.61 -27.62 -0.23
C LYS A 163 36.39 -28.97 -0.77
#